data_36745ae8459908bc096b533e9046409e
#
_entry.id   36745ae8459908bc096b533e9046409e
#
_cell.length_a   1.000
_cell.length_b   1.000
_cell.length_c   1.000
_cell.angle_alpha   90.00
_cell.angle_beta   90.00
_cell.angle_gamma   90.00
#
_symmetry.space_group_name_H-M   'P 1'
#
loop_
_entity.id
_entity.type
_entity.pdbx_description
1 polymer ?
#
loop_
_entity_poly.entity_id
_entity_poly.type
_entity_poly.pdbx_seq_one_letter_code
_entity_poly.pdbx_strand_id
1 'polypeptide(L)'
;MCIRDRNTYALEGSIFIAGAGVQWLRDKIKLINNAYETEIIAKSTKTNNGVYVVPAFSGIGAPYWRSDARGLITGLTRDSDWKTLVRATVESVAYQSYDLFRSMSKDGLKPKIIKIDGGMVANNWFSQFLSDIIDLQVIRPKILETTALGVAVFAGYKSGVFKSLKEITSLWKKDRDFKPKISKANRNNLIKGWNLAIKRTLV
;
A
#
# COMPACT_ATOMS: atom_id res chain seq x y z
N MET A 1 -22.14 6.94 -10.62
CA MET A 1 -23.47 7.52 -10.37
C MET A 1 -23.50 8.11 -8.97
N CYS A 2 -23.67 9.41 -8.84
CA CYS A 2 -23.72 10.08 -7.54
C CYS A 2 -25.07 9.82 -6.89
N ILE A 3 -25.09 9.13 -5.75
CA ILE A 3 -26.31 8.86 -4.97
C ILE A 3 -26.54 9.96 -3.92
N ARG A 4 -25.69 10.99 -3.93
CA ARG A 4 -25.82 12.16 -3.06
C ARG A 4 -26.57 13.28 -3.76
N ASP A 5 -27.40 13.96 -3.00
CA ASP A 5 -28.17 15.16 -3.37
C ASP A 5 -27.29 16.40 -3.65
N ARG A 6 -25.98 16.29 -3.43
CA ARG A 6 -24.99 17.33 -3.73
C ARG A 6 -23.72 16.77 -4.32
N ASN A 7 -23.04 17.53 -5.18
CA ASN A 7 -21.72 17.20 -5.69
C ASN A 7 -20.71 17.11 -4.55
N THR A 8 -19.93 16.04 -4.55
CA THR A 8 -18.83 15.85 -3.59
C THR A 8 -17.58 15.52 -4.39
N TYR A 9 -16.50 16.25 -4.13
CA TYR A 9 -15.21 16.07 -4.79
C TYR A 9 -14.29 15.26 -3.89
N ALA A 10 -13.41 14.48 -4.51
CA ALA A 10 -12.35 13.75 -3.85
C ALA A 10 -11.04 13.93 -4.62
N LEU A 11 -9.94 14.01 -3.89
CA LEU A 11 -8.61 13.91 -4.48
C LEU A 11 -8.26 12.43 -4.58
N GLU A 12 -7.95 11.96 -5.77
CA GLU A 12 -7.57 10.58 -6.04
C GLU A 12 -6.12 10.50 -6.48
N GLY A 13 -5.45 9.42 -6.11
CA GLY A 13 -4.11 9.11 -6.57
C GLY A 13 -3.93 7.60 -6.65
N SER A 14 -3.12 7.13 -7.61
CA SER A 14 -2.92 5.72 -7.87
C SER A 14 -1.45 5.36 -7.90
N ILE A 15 -1.12 4.19 -7.34
CA ILE A 15 0.15 3.50 -7.56
C ILE A 15 -0.13 2.32 -8.51
N PHE A 16 0.78 2.05 -9.46
CA PHE A 16 0.50 1.05 -10.51
C PHE A 16 0.67 -0.38 -10.02
N ILE A 17 1.65 -0.63 -9.18
CA ILE A 17 2.00 -1.97 -8.72
C ILE A 17 1.92 -2.03 -7.19
N ALA A 18 0.87 -2.69 -6.71
CA ALA A 18 0.68 -3.05 -5.29
C ALA A 18 0.71 -4.58 -5.14
N GLY A 19 -0.43 -5.23 -5.00
CA GLY A 19 -0.54 -6.69 -4.92
C GLY A 19 0.06 -7.44 -6.11
N ALA A 20 0.10 -6.79 -7.29
CA ALA A 20 0.76 -7.35 -8.47
C ALA A 20 2.25 -7.65 -8.26
N GLY A 21 2.95 -6.91 -7.38
CA GLY A 21 4.32 -7.24 -6.99
C GLY A 21 4.41 -8.58 -6.26
N VAL A 22 3.46 -8.87 -5.38
CA VAL A 22 3.37 -10.16 -4.69
C VAL A 22 3.01 -11.29 -5.66
N GLN A 23 2.09 -11.04 -6.60
CA GLN A 23 1.77 -12.00 -7.66
C GLN A 23 2.99 -12.30 -8.54
N TRP A 24 3.78 -11.29 -8.88
CA TRP A 24 5.02 -11.46 -9.64
C TRP A 24 6.04 -12.35 -8.90
N LEU A 25 6.23 -12.16 -7.59
CA LEU A 25 7.07 -13.02 -6.76
C LEU A 25 6.59 -14.48 -6.78
N ARG A 26 5.27 -14.71 -6.76
CA ARG A 26 4.66 -16.03 -6.77
C ARG A 26 4.68 -16.67 -8.17
N ASP A 27 4.19 -15.94 -9.18
CA ASP A 27 3.84 -16.54 -10.47
C ASP A 27 4.99 -16.53 -11.47
N LYS A 28 5.88 -15.54 -11.39
CA LYS A 28 6.98 -15.37 -12.35
C LYS A 28 8.33 -15.75 -11.76
N ILE A 29 8.68 -15.20 -10.60
CA ILE A 29 9.98 -15.47 -9.96
C ILE A 29 9.95 -16.76 -9.14
N LYS A 30 8.77 -17.23 -8.69
CA LYS A 30 8.60 -18.47 -7.93
C LYS A 30 9.33 -18.47 -6.57
N LEU A 31 9.46 -17.32 -5.93
CA LEU A 31 10.09 -17.19 -4.60
C LEU A 31 9.14 -17.52 -3.46
N ILE A 32 7.84 -17.50 -3.71
CA ILE A 32 6.78 -17.83 -2.73
C ILE A 32 5.71 -18.68 -3.42
N ASN A 33 5.01 -19.52 -2.65
CA ASN A 33 3.90 -20.31 -3.16
C ASN A 33 2.56 -19.62 -3.00
N ASN A 34 2.43 -18.79 -1.95
CA ASN A 34 1.21 -18.05 -1.65
C ASN A 34 1.53 -16.69 -1.00
N ALA A 35 0.56 -15.77 -1.04
CA ALA A 35 0.75 -14.42 -0.53
C ALA A 35 0.97 -14.34 1.00
N TYR A 36 0.50 -15.32 1.78
CA TYR A 36 0.68 -15.34 3.24
C TYR A 36 2.14 -15.49 3.65
N GLU A 37 2.95 -16.18 2.83
CA GLU A 37 4.37 -16.34 3.09
C GLU A 37 5.10 -15.00 3.19
N THR A 38 4.63 -13.97 2.50
CA THR A 38 5.24 -12.63 2.55
C THR A 38 5.24 -12.05 3.96
N GLU A 39 4.19 -12.29 4.76
CA GLU A 39 4.15 -11.84 6.15
C GLU A 39 5.19 -12.56 7.01
N ILE A 40 5.28 -13.88 6.87
CA ILE A 40 6.22 -14.72 7.63
C ILE A 40 7.66 -14.34 7.28
N ILE A 41 7.95 -14.20 5.98
CA ILE A 41 9.27 -13.83 5.48
C ILE A 41 9.67 -12.43 5.95
N ALA A 42 8.79 -11.45 5.79
CA ALA A 42 9.06 -10.08 6.20
C ALA A 42 9.27 -9.94 7.72
N LYS A 43 8.59 -10.74 8.53
CA LYS A 43 8.81 -10.81 10.00
C LYS A 43 10.13 -11.46 10.36
N SER A 44 10.54 -12.50 9.64
CA SER A 44 11.79 -13.23 9.91
C SER A 44 13.04 -12.46 9.49
N THR A 45 12.90 -11.56 8.54
CA THR A 45 13.98 -10.72 8.01
C THR A 45 14.05 -9.43 8.82
N LYS A 46 15.14 -9.19 9.57
CA LYS A 46 15.26 -8.03 10.48
C LYS A 46 15.22 -6.69 9.75
N THR A 47 15.88 -6.60 8.59
CA THR A 47 15.97 -5.38 7.76
C THR A 47 15.90 -5.75 6.30
N ASN A 48 15.73 -4.77 5.41
CA ASN A 48 15.89 -4.97 3.98
C ASN A 48 17.36 -4.97 3.51
N ASN A 49 18.31 -4.86 4.44
CA ASN A 49 19.76 -4.82 4.19
C ASN A 49 20.16 -3.80 3.10
N GLY A 50 19.43 -2.69 2.98
CA GLY A 50 19.66 -1.67 1.95
C GLY A 50 19.17 -2.07 0.55
N VAL A 51 18.47 -3.20 0.42
CA VAL A 51 17.87 -3.63 -0.86
C VAL A 51 16.52 -2.95 -1.06
N TYR A 52 16.32 -2.37 -2.22
CA TYR A 52 15.07 -1.75 -2.64
C TYR A 52 14.62 -2.33 -3.97
N VAL A 53 13.33 -2.59 -4.08
CA VAL A 53 12.65 -3.00 -5.32
C VAL A 53 11.74 -1.87 -5.76
N VAL A 54 11.96 -1.33 -6.94
CA VAL A 54 11.04 -0.39 -7.60
C VAL A 54 10.25 -1.17 -8.63
N PRO A 55 8.98 -1.50 -8.39
CA PRO A 55 8.23 -2.39 -9.25
C PRO A 55 7.61 -1.66 -10.44
N ALA A 56 8.42 -0.97 -11.23
CA ALA A 56 7.98 -0.22 -12.40
C ALA A 56 7.72 -1.14 -13.61
N PHE A 57 6.92 -2.20 -13.45
CA PHE A 57 6.71 -3.22 -14.49
C PHE A 57 6.03 -2.67 -15.76
N SER A 58 5.21 -1.65 -15.59
CA SER A 58 4.53 -0.93 -16.68
C SER A 58 4.72 0.60 -16.56
N GLY A 59 5.86 1.02 -16.04
CA GLY A 59 6.14 2.40 -15.70
C GLY A 59 5.86 2.74 -14.25
N ILE A 60 6.12 3.99 -13.88
CA ILE A 60 5.83 4.54 -12.55
C ILE A 60 4.71 5.58 -12.68
N GLY A 61 3.69 5.45 -11.83
CA GLY A 61 2.56 6.37 -11.73
C GLY A 61 2.89 7.64 -10.93
N ALA A 62 1.90 8.16 -10.24
CA ALA A 62 2.04 9.34 -9.40
C ALA A 62 3.13 9.15 -8.32
N PRO A 63 3.92 10.19 -8.03
CA PRO A 63 3.94 11.53 -8.63
C PRO A 63 4.88 11.68 -9.83
N TYR A 64 5.49 10.59 -10.31
CA TYR A 64 6.60 10.63 -11.28
C TYR A 64 6.14 10.62 -12.73
N TRP A 65 5.07 9.90 -13.06
CA TRP A 65 4.44 9.81 -14.39
C TRP A 65 5.41 9.44 -15.51
N ARG A 66 6.23 8.39 -15.30
CA ARG A 66 7.21 7.88 -16.26
C ARG A 66 6.78 6.51 -16.79
N SER A 67 6.19 6.49 -17.95
CA SER A 67 5.72 5.27 -18.64
C SER A 67 6.86 4.41 -19.19
N ASP A 68 8.00 5.01 -19.43
CA ASP A 68 9.24 4.38 -19.93
C ASP A 68 10.09 3.74 -18.84
N ALA A 69 9.87 4.08 -17.55
CA ALA A 69 10.57 3.46 -16.45
C ALA A 69 10.31 1.95 -16.40
N ARG A 70 11.32 1.19 -15.96
CA ARG A 70 11.24 -0.27 -15.78
C ARG A 70 11.66 -0.65 -14.37
N GLY A 71 11.22 -1.84 -13.95
CA GLY A 71 11.52 -2.37 -12.62
C GLY A 71 13.01 -2.40 -12.33
N LEU A 72 13.38 -2.02 -11.10
CA LEU A 72 14.76 -1.98 -10.63
C LEU A 72 14.88 -2.70 -9.29
N ILE A 73 15.91 -3.52 -9.15
CA ILE A 73 16.39 -4.03 -7.86
C ILE A 73 17.75 -3.40 -7.61
N THR A 74 17.94 -2.74 -6.47
CA THR A 74 19.20 -2.06 -6.14
C THR A 74 19.59 -2.31 -4.69
N GLY A 75 20.87 -2.11 -4.37
CA GLY A 75 21.41 -2.30 -3.03
C GLY A 75 21.78 -3.74 -2.69
N LEU A 76 21.85 -4.64 -3.67
CA LEU A 76 22.28 -6.01 -3.47
C LEU A 76 23.74 -6.06 -2.97
N THR A 77 23.97 -6.91 -1.99
CA THR A 77 25.29 -7.28 -1.47
C THR A 77 25.41 -8.80 -1.46
N ARG A 78 26.60 -9.31 -1.11
CA ARG A 78 26.80 -10.76 -0.97
C ARG A 78 25.87 -11.43 0.05
N ASP A 79 25.41 -10.66 1.04
CA ASP A 79 24.51 -11.17 2.10
C ASP A 79 23.02 -11.04 1.75
N SER A 80 22.71 -10.54 0.54
CA SER A 80 21.32 -10.42 0.09
C SER A 80 20.79 -11.79 -0.34
N ASP A 81 19.71 -12.23 0.28
CA ASP A 81 19.02 -13.47 -0.02
C ASP A 81 17.65 -13.23 -0.67
N TRP A 82 16.99 -14.30 -1.08
CA TRP A 82 15.66 -14.25 -1.67
C TRP A 82 14.60 -13.68 -0.70
N LYS A 83 14.75 -13.87 0.62
CA LYS A 83 13.84 -13.34 1.63
C LYS A 83 13.91 -11.82 1.68
N THR A 84 15.12 -11.29 1.51
CA THR A 84 15.35 -9.84 1.39
C THR A 84 14.60 -9.25 0.18
N LEU A 85 14.62 -9.96 -0.97
CA LEU A 85 13.88 -9.53 -2.16
C LEU A 85 12.37 -9.55 -1.94
N VAL A 86 11.84 -10.61 -1.32
CA VAL A 86 10.42 -10.70 -0.97
C VAL A 86 10.02 -9.54 -0.06
N ARG A 87 10.78 -9.29 1.00
CA ARG A 87 10.53 -8.18 1.91
C ARG A 87 10.59 -6.83 1.19
N ALA A 88 11.63 -6.54 0.43
CA ALA A 88 11.78 -5.29 -0.30
C ALA A 88 10.64 -5.04 -1.29
N THR A 89 10.10 -6.11 -1.91
CA THR A 89 8.93 -6.01 -2.79
C THR A 89 7.68 -5.61 -2.02
N VAL A 90 7.45 -6.17 -0.83
CA VAL A 90 6.31 -5.77 0.02
C VAL A 90 6.49 -4.34 0.54
N GLU A 91 7.71 -3.98 0.96
CA GLU A 91 8.05 -2.61 1.41
C GLU A 91 7.79 -1.56 0.32
N SER A 92 8.03 -1.91 -0.95
CA SER A 92 7.90 -0.98 -2.08
C SER A 92 6.52 -0.33 -2.18
N VAL A 93 5.46 -1.06 -1.79
CA VAL A 93 4.08 -0.55 -1.81
C VAL A 93 3.89 0.54 -0.75
N ALA A 94 4.49 0.38 0.43
CA ALA A 94 4.45 1.40 1.47
C ALA A 94 5.23 2.67 1.05
N TYR A 95 6.38 2.50 0.39
CA TYR A 95 7.16 3.63 -0.13
C TYR A 95 6.43 4.37 -1.26
N GLN A 96 5.83 3.66 -2.22
CA GLN A 96 5.01 4.29 -3.26
C GLN A 96 3.82 5.05 -2.65
N SER A 97 3.18 4.46 -1.62
CA SER A 97 2.10 5.14 -0.88
C SER A 97 2.61 6.41 -0.19
N TYR A 98 3.81 6.38 0.40
CA TYR A 98 4.43 7.56 0.99
C TYR A 98 4.64 8.67 -0.04
N ASP A 99 5.18 8.36 -1.23
CA ASP A 99 5.38 9.34 -2.29
C ASP A 99 4.07 9.97 -2.74
N LEU A 100 3.02 9.15 -2.87
CA LEU A 100 1.68 9.59 -3.22
C LEU A 100 1.12 10.55 -2.15
N PHE A 101 1.13 10.15 -0.87
CA PHE A 101 0.65 11.00 0.23
C PHE A 101 1.46 12.28 0.37
N ARG A 102 2.77 12.22 0.16
CA ARG A 102 3.63 13.41 0.15
C ARG A 102 3.24 14.39 -0.97
N SER A 103 2.89 13.89 -2.15
CA SER A 103 2.38 14.72 -3.24
C SER A 103 1.03 15.34 -2.88
N MET A 104 0.05 14.52 -2.44
CA MET A 104 -1.27 14.98 -2.03
C MET A 104 -1.20 16.00 -0.88
N SER A 105 -0.21 15.88 0.00
CA SER A 105 -0.02 16.84 1.10
C SER A 105 0.39 18.22 0.62
N LYS A 106 1.08 18.32 -0.52
CA LYS A 106 1.39 19.61 -1.17
C LYS A 106 0.13 20.27 -1.73
N ASP A 107 -0.84 19.45 -2.14
CA ASP A 107 -2.15 19.89 -2.63
C ASP A 107 -3.15 20.16 -1.47
N GLY A 108 -2.65 20.18 -0.23
CA GLY A 108 -3.43 20.54 0.96
C GLY A 108 -4.06 19.35 1.71
N LEU A 109 -3.94 18.12 1.23
CA LEU A 109 -4.47 16.95 1.93
C LEU A 109 -3.58 16.59 3.13
N LYS A 110 -4.12 16.69 4.34
CA LYS A 110 -3.42 16.35 5.60
C LYS A 110 -4.25 15.38 6.43
N PRO A 111 -4.37 14.12 6.01
CA PRO A 111 -5.14 13.12 6.77
C PRO A 111 -4.45 12.84 8.11
N LYS A 112 -5.24 12.56 9.14
CA LYS A 112 -4.75 12.08 10.44
C LYS A 112 -4.82 10.56 10.54
N ILE A 113 -5.70 9.95 9.77
CA ILE A 113 -6.00 8.52 9.78
C ILE A 113 -6.21 8.06 8.35
N ILE A 114 -5.67 6.89 8.02
CA ILE A 114 -5.86 6.22 6.74
C ILE A 114 -6.66 4.93 6.97
N LYS A 115 -7.70 4.74 6.19
CA LYS A 115 -8.41 3.45 6.11
C LYS A 115 -7.87 2.67 4.92
N ILE A 116 -7.58 1.40 5.13
CA ILE A 116 -7.01 0.51 4.12
C ILE A 116 -7.91 -0.70 3.89
N ASP A 117 -7.91 -1.23 2.68
CA ASP A 117 -8.65 -2.43 2.29
C ASP A 117 -7.95 -3.22 1.18
N GLY A 118 -8.59 -4.29 0.71
CA GLY A 118 -8.08 -5.19 -0.30
C GLY A 118 -7.20 -6.32 0.24
N GLY A 119 -6.84 -7.27 -0.62
CA GLY A 119 -6.17 -8.51 -0.22
C GLY A 119 -4.80 -8.30 0.44
N MET A 120 -4.04 -7.28 0.04
CA MET A 120 -2.69 -7.04 0.57
C MET A 120 -2.68 -6.63 2.04
N VAL A 121 -3.73 -5.95 2.51
CA VAL A 121 -3.81 -5.46 3.89
C VAL A 121 -4.13 -6.56 4.91
N ALA A 122 -4.44 -7.78 4.45
CA ALA A 122 -4.51 -8.96 5.31
C ALA A 122 -3.16 -9.24 6.00
N ASN A 123 -2.06 -8.88 5.34
CA ASN A 123 -0.71 -8.94 5.89
C ASN A 123 -0.53 -7.86 7.00
N ASN A 124 -0.42 -8.31 8.26
CA ASN A 124 -0.29 -7.40 9.40
C ASN A 124 1.06 -6.68 9.41
N TRP A 125 2.12 -7.36 8.96
CA TRP A 125 3.44 -6.77 8.87
C TRP A 125 3.44 -5.60 7.87
N PHE A 126 2.86 -5.80 6.69
CA PHE A 126 2.70 -4.75 5.68
C PHE A 126 1.91 -3.55 6.22
N SER A 127 0.75 -3.82 6.86
CA SER A 127 -0.11 -2.76 7.41
C SER A 127 0.60 -1.94 8.50
N GLN A 128 1.44 -2.59 9.33
CA GLN A 128 2.28 -1.89 10.30
C GLN A 128 3.38 -1.09 9.61
N PHE A 129 4.08 -1.69 8.65
CA PHE A 129 5.16 -1.02 7.92
C PHE A 129 4.63 0.18 7.12
N LEU A 130 3.44 0.08 6.51
CA LEU A 130 2.78 1.21 5.87
C LEU A 130 2.57 2.35 6.86
N SER A 131 1.99 2.08 8.03
CA SER A 131 1.80 3.07 9.09
C SER A 131 3.13 3.72 9.51
N ASP A 132 4.18 2.92 9.65
CA ASP A 132 5.53 3.38 10.03
C ASP A 132 6.13 4.34 8.98
N ILE A 133 5.97 4.03 7.69
CA ILE A 133 6.57 4.82 6.61
C ILE A 133 5.80 6.11 6.33
N ILE A 134 4.45 6.04 6.30
CA ILE A 134 3.63 7.25 6.06
C ILE A 134 3.47 8.14 7.30
N ASP A 135 3.87 7.66 8.48
CA ASP A 135 3.75 8.36 9.78
C ASP A 135 2.32 8.70 10.18
N LEU A 136 1.38 7.82 9.86
CA LEU A 136 -0.04 8.00 10.13
C LEU A 136 -0.64 6.74 10.75
N GLN A 137 -1.71 6.93 11.54
CA GLN A 137 -2.53 5.80 11.97
C GLN A 137 -3.24 5.18 10.78
N VAL A 138 -3.12 3.86 10.65
CA VAL A 138 -3.77 3.05 9.62
C VAL A 138 -4.84 2.19 10.28
N ILE A 139 -6.04 2.16 9.73
CA ILE A 139 -7.16 1.35 10.24
C ILE A 139 -7.63 0.39 9.16
N ARG A 140 -7.69 -0.89 9.53
CA ARG A 140 -8.20 -1.97 8.68
C ARG A 140 -9.61 -2.36 9.11
N PRO A 141 -10.57 -2.52 8.16
CA PRO A 141 -11.90 -3.04 8.44
C PRO A 141 -11.89 -4.56 8.58
N LYS A 142 -12.97 -5.11 9.18
CA LYS A 142 -13.18 -6.56 9.24
C LYS A 142 -13.42 -7.18 7.86
N ILE A 143 -14.14 -6.47 7.00
CA ILE A 143 -14.40 -6.89 5.61
C ILE A 143 -13.35 -6.19 4.74
N LEU A 144 -12.47 -6.96 4.11
CA LEU A 144 -11.38 -6.43 3.31
C LEU A 144 -11.80 -6.10 1.87
N GLU A 145 -12.86 -6.75 1.36
CA GLU A 145 -13.39 -6.50 0.01
C GLU A 145 -14.42 -5.37 0.04
N THR A 146 -13.97 -4.15 0.34
CA THR A 146 -14.88 -3.00 0.53
C THR A 146 -15.52 -2.53 -0.76
N THR A 147 -14.91 -2.76 -1.92
CA THR A 147 -15.51 -2.45 -3.23
C THR A 147 -16.76 -3.31 -3.47
N ALA A 148 -16.64 -4.63 -3.28
CA ALA A 148 -17.76 -5.55 -3.41
C ALA A 148 -18.87 -5.24 -2.38
N LEU A 149 -18.48 -4.98 -1.12
CA LEU A 149 -19.41 -4.54 -0.09
C LEU A 149 -20.12 -3.24 -0.50
N GLY A 150 -19.38 -2.26 -1.04
CA GLY A 150 -19.93 -0.99 -1.49
C GLY A 150 -21.03 -1.17 -2.54
N VAL A 151 -20.77 -2.00 -3.56
CA VAL A 151 -21.75 -2.32 -4.61
C VAL A 151 -22.99 -2.98 -4.00
N ALA A 152 -22.81 -3.98 -3.13
CA ALA A 152 -23.89 -4.71 -2.49
C ALA A 152 -24.77 -3.80 -1.61
N VAL A 153 -24.17 -2.93 -0.80
CA VAL A 153 -24.94 -2.03 0.07
C VAL A 153 -25.66 -0.93 -0.70
N PHE A 154 -25.09 -0.44 -1.81
CA PHE A 154 -25.79 0.53 -2.66
C PHE A 154 -26.97 -0.12 -3.42
N ALA A 155 -26.81 -1.34 -3.91
CA ALA A 155 -27.91 -2.10 -4.48
C ALA A 155 -29.02 -2.34 -3.45
N GLY A 156 -28.65 -2.75 -2.23
CA GLY A 156 -29.58 -2.95 -1.12
C GLY A 156 -30.29 -1.66 -0.68
N TYR A 157 -29.59 -0.52 -0.71
CA TYR A 157 -30.20 0.78 -0.42
C TYR A 157 -31.25 1.17 -1.48
N LYS A 158 -30.92 0.98 -2.75
CA LYS A 158 -31.86 1.28 -3.84
C LYS A 158 -33.06 0.36 -3.83
N SER A 159 -32.91 -0.92 -3.46
CA SER A 159 -34.02 -1.88 -3.37
C SER A 159 -34.82 -1.80 -2.05
N GLY A 160 -34.46 -0.90 -1.14
CA GLY A 160 -35.16 -0.72 0.14
C GLY A 160 -34.75 -1.69 1.26
N VAL A 161 -33.74 -2.53 1.05
CA VAL A 161 -33.20 -3.42 2.09
C VAL A 161 -32.57 -2.58 3.22
N PHE A 162 -31.81 -1.53 2.87
CA PHE A 162 -31.29 -0.56 3.83
C PHE A 162 -32.13 0.72 3.77
N LYS A 163 -32.58 1.18 4.93
CA LYS A 163 -33.48 2.34 5.05
C LYS A 163 -32.72 3.68 5.06
N SER A 164 -31.43 3.69 5.34
CA SER A 164 -30.65 4.92 5.43
C SER A 164 -29.14 4.69 5.21
N LEU A 165 -28.44 5.77 4.81
CA LEU A 165 -26.98 5.77 4.75
C LEU A 165 -26.32 5.57 6.13
N LYS A 166 -27.01 5.95 7.21
CA LYS A 166 -26.53 5.74 8.59
C LYS A 166 -26.49 4.25 8.92
N GLU A 167 -27.51 3.49 8.51
CA GLU A 167 -27.54 2.02 8.65
C GLU A 167 -26.37 1.39 7.88
N ILE A 168 -26.16 1.78 6.63
CA ILE A 168 -25.04 1.30 5.82
C ILE A 168 -23.69 1.63 6.49
N THR A 169 -23.52 2.84 6.99
CA THR A 169 -22.27 3.25 7.66
C THR A 169 -21.98 2.40 8.89
N SER A 170 -23.02 1.90 9.58
CA SER A 170 -22.87 1.02 10.75
C SER A 170 -22.33 -0.38 10.42
N LEU A 171 -22.38 -0.80 9.17
CA LEU A 171 -21.82 -2.08 8.70
C LEU A 171 -20.30 -2.05 8.69
N TRP A 172 -19.70 -0.87 8.56
CA TRP A 172 -18.25 -0.74 8.62
C TRP A 172 -17.77 -0.96 10.06
N LYS A 173 -17.03 -2.03 10.28
CA LYS A 173 -16.46 -2.36 11.58
C LYS A 173 -14.94 -2.45 11.48
N LYS A 174 -14.28 -1.81 12.44
CA LYS A 174 -12.82 -1.91 12.60
C LYS A 174 -12.43 -3.33 12.99
N ASP A 175 -11.41 -3.88 12.32
CA ASP A 175 -10.69 -5.07 12.76
C ASP A 175 -9.50 -4.65 13.63
N ARG A 176 -8.58 -3.88 13.05
CA ARG A 176 -7.33 -3.51 13.70
C ARG A 176 -6.88 -2.11 13.31
N ASP A 177 -6.15 -1.47 14.20
CA ASP A 177 -5.41 -0.25 13.92
C ASP A 177 -3.90 -0.45 14.13
N PHE A 178 -3.14 0.26 13.32
CA PHE A 178 -1.69 0.28 13.33
C PHE A 178 -1.24 1.72 13.53
N LYS A 179 -0.35 1.93 14.50
CA LYS A 179 0.24 3.25 14.77
C LYS A 179 1.74 3.21 14.47
N PRO A 180 2.36 4.31 14.04
CA PRO A 180 3.79 4.36 13.80
C PRO A 180 4.58 3.90 15.03
N LYS A 181 5.58 3.04 14.82
CA LYS A 181 6.43 2.46 15.88
C LYS A 181 7.91 2.71 15.67
N ILE A 182 8.35 2.88 14.42
CA ILE A 182 9.76 3.13 14.14
C ILE A 182 10.14 4.56 14.47
N SER A 183 11.41 4.78 14.84
CA SER A 183 11.91 6.12 15.09
C SER A 183 11.92 6.97 13.81
N LYS A 184 11.83 8.28 13.97
CA LYS A 184 11.94 9.24 12.86
C LYS A 184 13.27 9.07 12.11
N ALA A 185 14.35 8.76 12.81
CA ALA A 185 15.66 8.54 12.20
C ALA A 185 15.64 7.30 11.28
N ASN A 186 15.11 6.17 11.77
CA ASN A 186 14.99 4.95 10.96
C ASN A 186 14.08 5.16 9.75
N ARG A 187 12.92 5.80 9.93
CA ARG A 187 12.04 6.14 8.82
C ARG A 187 12.74 6.98 7.77
N ASN A 188 13.45 8.04 8.18
CA ASN A 188 14.16 8.91 7.25
C ASN A 188 15.26 8.16 6.48
N ASN A 189 15.97 7.23 7.12
CA ASN A 189 16.98 6.41 6.45
C ASN A 189 16.35 5.50 5.39
N LEU A 190 15.23 4.85 5.71
CA LEU A 190 14.51 4.00 4.76
C LEU A 190 14.00 4.81 3.56
N ILE A 191 13.40 5.98 3.82
CA ILE A 191 12.93 6.88 2.75
C ILE A 191 14.09 7.44 1.92
N LYS A 192 15.25 7.72 2.52
CA LYS A 192 16.45 8.15 1.78
C LYS A 192 16.92 7.08 0.79
N GLY A 193 16.93 5.82 1.22
CA GLY A 193 17.29 4.70 0.35
C GLY A 193 16.27 4.50 -0.78
N TRP A 194 14.97 4.58 -0.46
CA TRP A 194 13.91 4.57 -1.48
C TRP A 194 14.05 5.67 -2.51
N ASN A 195 14.25 6.91 -2.08
CA ASN A 195 14.45 8.06 -2.98
C ASN A 195 15.66 7.85 -3.92
N LEU A 196 16.73 7.21 -3.43
CA LEU A 196 17.88 6.86 -4.26
C LEU A 196 17.53 5.78 -5.29
N ALA A 197 16.75 4.77 -4.89
CA ALA A 197 16.26 3.73 -5.82
C ALA A 197 15.39 4.34 -6.92
N ILE A 198 14.47 5.23 -6.56
CA ILE A 198 13.64 5.97 -7.55
C ILE A 198 14.51 6.78 -8.51
N LYS A 199 15.49 7.54 -8.00
CA LYS A 199 16.40 8.31 -8.87
C LYS A 199 17.12 7.42 -9.90
N ARG A 200 17.56 6.24 -9.49
CA ARG A 200 18.22 5.27 -10.37
C ARG A 200 17.28 4.66 -11.41
N THR A 201 15.99 4.59 -11.09
CA THR A 201 14.97 4.05 -11.99
C THR A 201 14.57 5.08 -13.07
N LEU A 202 14.73 6.36 -12.79
CA LEU A 202 14.30 7.46 -13.66
C LEU A 202 15.40 8.00 -14.60
N VAL A 203 16.58 7.39 -14.56
CA VAL A 203 17.74 7.74 -15.42
C VAL A 203 17.63 7.08 -16.78
#